data_18a489bda9c415385207c3ae9aa07fef
#
_entry.id   18a489bda9c415385207c3ae9aa07fef
#
_cell.length_a   1.000
_cell.length_b   1.000
_cell.length_c   1.000
_cell.angle_alpha   90.00
_cell.angle_beta   90.00
_cell.angle_gamma   90.00
#
_symmetry.space_group_name_H-M   'P 1'
#
loop_
_entity.id
_entity.type
_entity.pdbx_description
1 polymer ?
#
loop_
_entity_poly.entity_id
_entity_poly.type
_entity_poly.pdbx_seq_one_letter_code
_entity_poly.pdbx_strand_id
1 'polypeptide(L)'
;HLYARRQRQMCIRDSQHVSTDFQGSVQLWLDVEIGTKWRSGEFHTQVIRPLQIDKMLDLEASRLSGGELQAISIAICLGKEADLYLLDEPSAHLDANARMEAAKAIRRTMESNEKAAMVIDHDIYFVDIVSDSLLVFEGEGGKQGHAVGPLSLRKGMNRFLAGVGVTFRRDHESKRPRINKPGSVKDREQKANGEYFYSD
;
A
#
# COMPACT_ATOMS: atom_id res chain seq x y z
N HIS A 1 9.43 33.22 -23.63
CA HIS A 1 8.93 32.51 -22.46
C HIS A 1 8.54 31.08 -22.85
N LEU A 2 9.51 30.16 -22.85
CA LEU A 2 9.28 28.72 -23.01
C LEU A 2 8.86 28.16 -21.62
N TYR A 3 7.57 28.11 -21.38
CA TYR A 3 7.03 27.23 -20.35
C TYR A 3 7.21 25.79 -20.87
N ALA A 4 8.31 25.15 -20.45
CA ALA A 4 8.43 23.71 -20.52
C ALA A 4 7.29 23.12 -19.69
N ARG A 5 6.24 22.62 -20.32
CA ARG A 5 5.26 21.75 -19.67
C ARG A 5 6.04 20.55 -19.16
N ARG A 6 6.35 20.51 -17.87
CA ARG A 6 6.76 19.26 -17.23
C ARG A 6 5.62 18.28 -17.48
N GLN A 7 5.87 17.28 -18.30
CA GLN A 7 4.95 16.16 -18.41
C GLN A 7 4.87 15.55 -17.01
N ARG A 8 3.68 15.55 -16.41
CA ARG A 8 3.46 14.91 -15.14
C ARG A 8 3.71 13.42 -15.32
N GLN A 9 4.70 12.90 -14.62
CA GLN A 9 5.04 11.50 -14.67
C GLN A 9 4.19 10.75 -13.65
N MET A 10 3.60 9.65 -14.06
CA MET A 10 2.80 8.77 -13.24
C MET A 10 3.44 7.39 -13.25
N CYS A 11 3.75 6.86 -12.08
CA CYS A 11 4.20 5.49 -11.92
C CYS A 11 2.98 4.62 -11.60
N ILE A 12 2.68 3.67 -12.46
CA ILE A 12 1.60 2.70 -12.27
C ILE A 12 2.22 1.37 -11.92
N ARG A 13 1.74 0.77 -10.84
CA ARG A 13 2.09 -0.57 -10.42
C ARG A 13 0.84 -1.42 -10.32
N ASP A 14 0.72 -2.44 -11.18
CA ASP A 14 -0.27 -3.50 -11.09
C ASP A 14 0.39 -4.75 -10.50
N SER A 15 -0.13 -5.23 -9.36
CA SER A 15 0.41 -6.39 -8.65
C SER A 15 -0.01 -7.73 -9.25
N GLN A 16 -1.05 -7.75 -10.07
CA GLN A 16 -1.58 -8.99 -10.64
C GLN A 16 -0.62 -9.62 -11.67
N HIS A 17 0.32 -8.86 -12.21
CA HIS A 17 1.29 -9.31 -13.21
C HIS A 17 2.70 -8.80 -12.89
N VAL A 18 3.31 -9.33 -11.82
CA VAL A 18 4.77 -9.18 -11.68
C VAL A 18 5.40 -10.12 -12.68
N SER A 19 5.72 -9.61 -13.87
CA SER A 19 6.38 -10.43 -14.87
C SER A 19 7.78 -10.77 -14.41
N THR A 20 8.10 -12.06 -14.43
CA THR A 20 9.42 -12.60 -14.15
C THR A 20 10.30 -12.64 -15.41
N ASP A 21 9.95 -11.85 -16.42
CA ASP A 21 10.63 -11.87 -17.73
C ASP A 21 12.03 -11.25 -17.67
N PHE A 22 12.38 -10.58 -16.56
CA PHE A 22 13.70 -10.02 -16.39
C PHE A 22 14.74 -11.14 -16.22
N GLN A 23 15.75 -11.11 -17.10
CA GLN A 23 16.88 -12.06 -17.06
C GLN A 23 18.06 -11.38 -16.36
N GLY A 24 18.50 -11.95 -15.23
CA GLY A 24 19.63 -11.45 -14.47
C GLY A 24 19.33 -11.29 -12.97
N SER A 25 20.33 -10.78 -12.25
CA SER A 25 20.22 -10.61 -10.81
C SER A 25 19.31 -9.46 -10.43
N VAL A 26 18.79 -9.49 -9.20
CA VAL A 26 18.00 -8.39 -8.60
C VAL A 26 18.77 -7.07 -8.65
N GLN A 27 20.07 -7.10 -8.37
CA GLN A 27 20.92 -5.92 -8.46
C GLN A 27 20.89 -5.31 -9.86
N LEU A 28 21.05 -6.13 -10.89
CA LEU A 28 21.00 -5.67 -12.28
C LEU A 28 19.63 -5.11 -12.62
N TRP A 29 18.57 -5.73 -12.13
CA TRP A 29 17.21 -5.25 -12.34
C TRP A 29 16.98 -3.86 -11.74
N LEU A 30 17.41 -3.64 -10.50
CA LEU A 30 17.36 -2.34 -9.85
C LEU A 30 18.20 -1.29 -10.60
N ASP A 31 19.41 -1.66 -11.06
CA ASP A 31 20.27 -0.77 -11.84
C ASP A 31 19.62 -0.34 -13.17
N VAL A 32 18.93 -1.24 -13.85
CA VAL A 32 18.22 -0.95 -15.10
C VAL A 32 17.00 -0.06 -14.87
N GLU A 33 16.20 -0.34 -13.84
CA GLU A 33 14.92 0.31 -13.62
C GLU A 33 15.02 1.68 -12.92
N ILE A 34 15.90 1.80 -11.95
CA ILE A 34 16.02 2.98 -11.09
C ILE A 34 17.46 3.51 -10.92
N GLY A 35 18.39 2.99 -11.71
CA GLY A 35 19.78 3.44 -11.75
C GLY A 35 20.46 3.31 -10.39
N THR A 36 21.24 4.32 -10.01
CA THR A 36 22.00 4.32 -8.74
C THR A 36 21.16 4.74 -7.53
N LYS A 37 19.89 5.11 -7.72
CA LYS A 37 19.02 5.63 -6.63
C LYS A 37 18.87 4.63 -5.49
N TRP A 38 18.76 3.36 -5.79
CA TRP A 38 18.62 2.32 -4.76
C TRP A 38 19.81 2.21 -3.80
N ARG A 39 21.01 2.69 -4.22
CA ARG A 39 22.21 2.75 -3.37
C ARG A 39 22.33 4.01 -2.53
N SER A 40 21.45 4.99 -2.72
CA SER A 40 21.46 6.20 -1.88
C SER A 40 21.14 5.84 -0.43
N GLY A 41 21.81 6.47 0.53
CA GLY A 41 21.62 6.15 1.95
C GLY A 41 20.19 6.31 2.42
N GLU A 42 19.49 7.31 1.91
CA GLU A 42 18.08 7.55 2.21
C GLU A 42 17.18 6.43 1.69
N PHE A 43 17.23 6.14 0.39
CA PHE A 43 16.39 5.12 -0.23
C PHE A 43 16.71 3.72 0.32
N HIS A 44 17.98 3.44 0.57
CA HIS A 44 18.40 2.18 1.18
C HIS A 44 17.77 2.00 2.57
N THR A 45 17.78 3.05 3.40
CA THR A 45 17.23 2.99 4.75
C THR A 45 15.70 2.94 4.77
N GLN A 46 15.05 3.65 3.86
CA GLN A 46 13.59 3.77 3.83
C GLN A 46 12.90 2.60 3.09
N VAL A 47 13.56 2.01 2.09
CA VAL A 47 12.95 1.03 1.18
C VAL A 47 13.71 -0.28 1.12
N ILE A 48 14.99 -0.28 0.72
CA ILE A 48 15.75 -1.51 0.44
C ILE A 48 15.87 -2.39 1.68
N ARG A 49 16.31 -1.81 2.80
CA ARG A 49 16.50 -2.54 4.05
C ARG A 49 15.21 -3.01 4.71
N PRO A 50 14.14 -2.19 4.85
CA PRO A 50 12.87 -2.64 5.40
C PRO A 50 12.22 -3.76 4.60
N LEU A 51 12.31 -3.73 3.27
CA LEU A 51 11.82 -4.76 2.37
C LEU A 51 12.79 -5.94 2.21
N GLN A 52 13.91 -5.95 2.93
CA GLN A 52 14.94 -6.99 2.94
C GLN A 52 15.57 -7.30 1.56
N ILE A 53 15.52 -6.33 0.65
CA ILE A 53 16.02 -6.51 -0.72
C ILE A 53 17.54 -6.70 -0.75
N ASP A 54 18.25 -6.15 0.22
CA ASP A 54 19.68 -6.33 0.42
C ASP A 54 20.11 -7.80 0.51
N LYS A 55 19.21 -8.69 0.98
CA LYS A 55 19.49 -10.13 1.12
C LYS A 55 19.34 -10.91 -0.20
N MET A 56 18.76 -10.31 -1.21
CA MET A 56 18.43 -10.99 -2.47
C MET A 56 19.08 -10.36 -3.71
N LEU A 57 20.00 -9.40 -3.53
CA LEU A 57 20.64 -8.68 -4.63
C LEU A 57 21.34 -9.58 -5.66
N ASP A 58 21.95 -10.67 -5.19
CA ASP A 58 22.69 -11.63 -6.04
C ASP A 58 21.78 -12.74 -6.61
N LEU A 59 20.50 -12.80 -6.19
CA LEU A 59 19.59 -13.82 -6.69
C LEU A 59 19.11 -13.48 -8.11
N GLU A 60 18.93 -14.53 -8.91
CA GLU A 60 18.27 -14.41 -10.22
C GLU A 60 16.78 -14.07 -10.06
N ALA A 61 16.30 -13.09 -10.83
CA ALA A 61 14.91 -12.64 -10.76
C ALA A 61 13.91 -13.79 -10.98
N SER A 62 14.24 -14.75 -11.84
CA SER A 62 13.42 -15.94 -12.13
C SER A 62 13.28 -16.93 -10.96
N ARG A 63 14.10 -16.79 -9.92
CA ARG A 63 14.07 -17.69 -8.73
C ARG A 63 13.36 -17.09 -7.53
N LEU A 64 12.89 -15.86 -7.66
CA LEU A 64 12.23 -15.16 -6.57
C LEU A 64 10.81 -15.71 -6.31
N SER A 65 10.46 -15.78 -5.04
CA SER A 65 9.07 -16.03 -4.62
C SER A 65 8.17 -14.85 -4.97
N GLY A 66 6.85 -15.07 -4.99
CA GLY A 66 5.89 -14.00 -5.27
C GLY A 66 6.00 -12.81 -4.30
N GLY A 67 6.31 -13.08 -3.01
CA GLY A 67 6.51 -12.02 -2.02
C GLY A 67 7.79 -11.21 -2.25
N GLU A 68 8.87 -11.86 -2.63
CA GLU A 68 10.15 -11.21 -2.98
C GLU A 68 9.99 -10.34 -4.24
N LEU A 69 9.34 -10.88 -5.27
CA LEU A 69 9.00 -10.14 -6.48
C LEU A 69 8.15 -8.91 -6.16
N GLN A 70 7.17 -9.06 -5.28
CA GLN A 70 6.32 -7.95 -4.84
C GLN A 70 7.13 -6.86 -4.13
N ALA A 71 8.03 -7.24 -3.22
CA ALA A 71 8.90 -6.30 -2.51
C ALA A 71 9.80 -5.51 -3.47
N ILE A 72 10.44 -6.19 -4.43
CA ILE A 72 11.29 -5.55 -5.44
C ILE A 72 10.48 -4.62 -6.32
N SER A 73 9.29 -5.02 -6.72
CA SER A 73 8.42 -4.21 -7.55
C SER A 73 7.95 -2.94 -6.87
N ILE A 74 7.63 -3.01 -5.57
CA ILE A 74 7.36 -1.81 -4.76
C ILE A 74 8.59 -0.91 -4.75
N ALA A 75 9.78 -1.46 -4.51
CA ALA A 75 11.01 -0.67 -4.50
C ALA A 75 11.29 0.00 -5.85
N ILE A 76 11.11 -0.70 -6.96
CA ILE A 76 11.25 -0.13 -8.31
C ILE A 76 10.25 1.02 -8.52
N CYS A 77 8.99 0.81 -8.15
CA CYS A 77 7.97 1.87 -8.26
C CYS A 77 8.37 3.10 -7.45
N LEU A 78 8.72 2.94 -6.17
CA LEU A 78 9.14 4.04 -5.30
C LEU A 78 10.46 4.71 -5.73
N GLY A 79 11.31 3.98 -6.45
CA GLY A 79 12.56 4.47 -7.00
C GLY A 79 12.39 5.34 -8.25
N LYS A 80 11.31 5.21 -8.99
CA LYS A 80 11.03 6.03 -10.18
C LYS A 80 10.66 7.45 -9.77
N GLU A 81 11.01 8.43 -10.61
CA GLU A 81 10.55 9.80 -10.43
C GLU A 81 9.12 9.93 -10.96
N ALA A 82 8.19 10.31 -10.10
CA ALA A 82 6.81 10.54 -10.47
C ALA A 82 6.18 11.66 -9.60
N ASP A 83 5.13 12.30 -10.11
CA ASP A 83 4.33 13.24 -9.35
C ASP A 83 3.19 12.52 -8.60
N LEU A 84 2.74 11.39 -9.12
CA LEU A 84 1.71 10.54 -8.54
C LEU A 84 2.09 9.07 -8.72
N TYR A 85 2.01 8.32 -7.64
CA TYR A 85 2.23 6.87 -7.62
C TYR A 85 0.87 6.16 -7.52
N LEU A 86 0.64 5.20 -8.41
CA LEU A 86 -0.54 4.34 -8.37
C LEU A 86 -0.09 2.91 -8.04
N LEU A 87 -0.56 2.39 -6.93
CA LEU A 87 -0.24 1.04 -6.46
C LEU A 87 -1.54 0.24 -6.32
N ASP A 88 -1.63 -0.85 -7.06
CA ASP A 88 -2.75 -1.77 -7.00
C ASP A 88 -2.35 -3.04 -6.24
N GLU A 89 -3.06 -3.32 -5.16
CA GLU A 89 -2.83 -4.44 -4.23
C GLU A 89 -1.36 -4.65 -3.81
N PRO A 90 -0.64 -3.60 -3.35
CA PRO A 90 0.77 -3.74 -2.99
C PRO A 90 1.00 -4.68 -1.81
N SER A 91 -0.01 -5.03 -1.02
CA SER A 91 0.09 -6.01 0.07
C SER A 91 0.02 -7.47 -0.40
N ALA A 92 -0.33 -7.73 -1.67
CA ALA A 92 -0.47 -9.07 -2.21
C ALA A 92 0.83 -9.87 -2.08
N HIS A 93 0.71 -11.17 -1.84
CA HIS A 93 1.82 -12.12 -1.67
C HIS A 93 2.79 -11.84 -0.51
N LEU A 94 2.64 -10.74 0.21
CA LEU A 94 3.47 -10.40 1.37
C LEU A 94 2.96 -11.08 2.65
N ASP A 95 3.88 -11.54 3.49
CA ASP A 95 3.53 -11.95 4.84
C ASP A 95 3.18 -10.76 5.73
N ALA A 96 2.67 -11.00 6.94
CA ALA A 96 2.20 -9.95 7.84
C ALA A 96 3.26 -8.91 8.21
N ASN A 97 4.53 -9.31 8.32
CA ASN A 97 5.62 -8.39 8.63
C ASN A 97 6.02 -7.58 7.39
N ALA A 98 6.18 -8.25 6.26
CA ALA A 98 6.51 -7.60 4.98
C ALA A 98 5.43 -6.59 4.55
N ARG A 99 4.14 -6.89 4.77
CA ARG A 99 3.03 -5.93 4.54
C ARG A 99 3.20 -4.66 5.36
N MET A 100 3.50 -4.80 6.65
CA MET A 100 3.69 -3.65 7.54
C MET A 100 4.89 -2.80 7.10
N GLU A 101 6.00 -3.43 6.75
CA GLU A 101 7.19 -2.71 6.29
C GLU A 101 6.97 -2.07 4.91
N ALA A 102 6.24 -2.73 4.00
CA ALA A 102 5.85 -2.15 2.72
C ALA A 102 4.95 -0.91 2.89
N ALA A 103 3.93 -0.98 3.75
CA ALA A 103 3.07 0.18 4.04
C ALA A 103 3.87 1.36 4.59
N LYS A 104 4.79 1.10 5.54
CA LYS A 104 5.67 2.12 6.10
C LYS A 104 6.65 2.69 5.07
N ALA A 105 7.22 1.85 4.20
CA ALA A 105 8.14 2.28 3.15
C ALA A 105 7.44 3.21 2.15
N ILE A 106 6.23 2.84 1.70
CA ILE A 106 5.41 3.67 0.81
C ILE A 106 5.13 5.02 1.49
N ARG A 107 4.58 5.00 2.72
CA ARG A 107 4.23 6.22 3.45
C ARG A 107 5.43 7.15 3.63
N ARG A 108 6.55 6.64 4.14
CA ARG A 108 7.78 7.43 4.38
C ARG A 108 8.33 8.02 3.08
N THR A 109 8.33 7.25 2.01
CA THR A 109 8.81 7.73 0.70
C THR A 109 7.94 8.88 0.19
N MET A 110 6.61 8.80 0.35
CA MET A 110 5.70 9.87 -0.04
C MET A 110 5.90 11.13 0.81
N GLU A 111 6.00 10.96 2.13
CA GLU A 111 6.23 12.06 3.07
C GLU A 111 7.59 12.74 2.81
N SER A 112 8.69 11.98 2.67
CA SER A 112 10.03 12.52 2.44
C SER A 112 10.18 13.27 1.12
N ASN A 113 9.50 12.81 0.07
CA ASN A 113 9.61 13.39 -1.26
C ASN A 113 8.49 14.42 -1.55
N GLU A 114 7.58 14.66 -0.60
CA GLU A 114 6.39 15.52 -0.79
C GLU A 114 5.57 15.10 -2.03
N LYS A 115 5.37 13.79 -2.19
CA LYS A 115 4.64 13.20 -3.30
C LYS A 115 3.33 12.56 -2.84
N ALA A 116 2.45 12.28 -3.80
CA ALA A 116 1.19 11.62 -3.55
C ALA A 116 1.19 10.19 -4.08
N ALA A 117 0.52 9.30 -3.35
CA ALA A 117 0.21 7.96 -3.84
C ALA A 117 -1.29 7.69 -3.75
N MET A 118 -1.82 6.97 -4.73
CA MET A 118 -3.13 6.34 -4.67
C MET A 118 -2.92 4.84 -4.57
N VAL A 119 -3.40 4.25 -3.48
CA VAL A 119 -3.23 2.84 -3.17
C VAL A 119 -4.59 2.17 -3.16
N ILE A 120 -4.75 1.09 -3.90
CA ILE A 120 -5.91 0.22 -3.88
C ILE A 120 -5.47 -1.05 -3.15
N ASP A 121 -6.14 -1.38 -2.05
CA ASP A 121 -5.83 -2.60 -1.29
C ASP A 121 -7.06 -3.06 -0.51
N HIS A 122 -7.15 -4.36 -0.26
CA HIS A 122 -8.21 -4.97 0.52
C HIS A 122 -7.80 -5.30 1.97
N ASP A 123 -6.52 -5.17 2.31
CA ASP A 123 -6.03 -5.37 3.67
C ASP A 123 -6.24 -4.09 4.50
N ILE A 124 -7.24 -4.14 5.41
CA ILE A 124 -7.62 -3.00 6.26
C ILE A 124 -6.45 -2.50 7.11
N TYR A 125 -5.58 -3.40 7.57
CA TYR A 125 -4.42 -3.01 8.37
C TYR A 125 -3.36 -2.29 7.53
N PHE A 126 -3.15 -2.75 6.30
CA PHE A 126 -2.27 -2.08 5.35
C PHE A 126 -2.78 -0.67 5.04
N VAL A 127 -4.08 -0.55 4.73
CA VAL A 127 -4.75 0.73 4.44
C VAL A 127 -4.68 1.67 5.65
N ASP A 128 -4.87 1.17 6.89
CA ASP A 128 -4.77 1.96 8.13
C ASP A 128 -3.37 2.59 8.32
N ILE A 129 -2.31 1.89 7.88
CA ILE A 129 -0.94 2.38 7.99
C ILE A 129 -0.57 3.37 6.88
N VAL A 130 -0.95 3.05 5.64
CA VAL A 130 -0.46 3.77 4.46
C VAL A 130 -1.24 5.06 4.18
N SER A 131 -2.51 5.16 4.58
CA SER A 131 -3.43 6.20 4.12
C SER A 131 -3.58 7.36 5.10
N ASP A 132 -3.71 8.57 4.55
CA ASP A 132 -4.18 9.76 5.26
C ASP A 132 -5.66 10.02 5.00
N SER A 133 -6.14 9.66 3.82
CA SER A 133 -7.53 9.82 3.39
C SER A 133 -7.97 8.64 2.53
N LEU A 134 -9.28 8.45 2.42
CA LEU A 134 -9.87 7.35 1.67
C LEU A 134 -10.86 7.85 0.61
N LEU A 135 -10.82 7.17 -0.53
CA LEU A 135 -11.92 7.15 -1.50
C LEU A 135 -12.68 5.85 -1.30
N VAL A 136 -13.97 5.95 -0.97
CA VAL A 136 -14.83 4.78 -0.77
C VAL A 136 -15.69 4.58 -2.01
N PHE A 137 -15.58 3.42 -2.62
CA PHE A 137 -16.41 3.04 -3.77
C PHE A 137 -17.65 2.32 -3.27
N GLU A 138 -18.82 2.80 -3.67
CA GLU A 138 -20.13 2.28 -3.29
C GLU A 138 -20.98 2.06 -4.53
N GLY A 139 -21.97 1.17 -4.42
CA GLY A 139 -22.89 0.90 -5.49
C GLY A 139 -23.31 -0.55 -5.57
N GLU A 140 -24.02 -0.87 -6.65
CA GLU A 140 -24.47 -2.22 -6.94
C GLU A 140 -23.57 -2.85 -8.00
N GLY A 141 -22.89 -3.94 -7.64
CA GLY A 141 -21.94 -4.60 -8.52
C GLY A 141 -22.53 -4.94 -9.90
N GLY A 142 -21.82 -4.59 -10.96
CA GLY A 142 -22.24 -4.82 -12.34
C GLY A 142 -23.29 -3.87 -12.89
N LYS A 143 -23.80 -2.91 -12.08
CA LYS A 143 -24.83 -1.95 -12.52
C LYS A 143 -24.33 -0.51 -12.45
N GLN A 144 -24.01 -0.04 -11.27
CA GLN A 144 -23.52 1.33 -11.07
C GLN A 144 -22.68 1.43 -9.82
N GLY A 145 -21.66 2.28 -9.87
CA GLY A 145 -20.84 2.61 -8.72
C GLY A 145 -20.46 4.09 -8.73
N HIS A 146 -20.20 4.62 -7.56
CA HIS A 146 -19.68 5.97 -7.41
C HIS A 146 -18.62 6.01 -6.31
N ALA A 147 -17.71 6.95 -6.41
CA ALA A 147 -16.68 7.19 -5.42
C ALA A 147 -17.13 8.32 -4.48
N VAL A 148 -16.93 8.12 -3.19
CA VAL A 148 -17.17 9.12 -2.16
C VAL A 148 -15.86 9.47 -1.48
N GLY A 149 -15.53 10.73 -1.47
CA GLY A 149 -14.30 11.22 -0.84
C GLY A 149 -13.60 12.33 -1.63
N PRO A 150 -12.37 12.69 -1.25
CA PRO A 150 -11.60 12.09 -0.16
C PRO A 150 -12.19 12.34 1.23
N LEU A 151 -12.24 11.29 2.04
CA LEU A 151 -12.68 11.33 3.43
C LEU A 151 -11.47 11.14 4.35
N SER A 152 -11.49 11.72 5.55
CA SER A 152 -10.48 11.36 6.55
C SER A 152 -10.51 9.85 6.81
N LEU A 153 -9.36 9.25 7.18
CA LEU A 153 -9.21 7.82 7.40
C LEU A 153 -10.35 7.24 8.26
N ARG A 154 -10.65 7.84 9.42
CA ARG A 154 -11.74 7.40 10.31
C ARG A 154 -13.11 7.43 9.64
N LYS A 155 -13.44 8.54 8.96
CA LYS A 155 -14.75 8.67 8.28
C LYS A 155 -14.88 7.68 7.11
N GLY A 156 -13.83 7.53 6.32
CA GLY A 156 -13.80 6.61 5.19
C GLY A 156 -13.92 5.16 5.65
N MET A 157 -13.14 4.76 6.68
CA MET A 157 -13.21 3.41 7.25
C MET A 157 -14.59 3.12 7.85
N ASN A 158 -15.17 4.05 8.63
CA ASN A 158 -16.51 3.87 9.17
C ASN A 158 -17.56 3.68 8.06
N ARG A 159 -17.45 4.47 7.00
CA ARG A 159 -18.37 4.37 5.87
C ARG A 159 -18.24 3.04 5.15
N PHE A 160 -17.02 2.63 4.83
CA PHE A 160 -16.76 1.35 4.19
C PHE A 160 -17.25 0.17 5.03
N LEU A 161 -16.88 0.13 6.32
CA LEU A 161 -17.24 -0.95 7.22
C LEU A 161 -18.74 -1.01 7.53
N ALA A 162 -19.42 0.12 7.55
CA ALA A 162 -20.87 0.18 7.64
C ALA A 162 -21.54 -0.49 6.43
N GLY A 163 -21.00 -0.25 5.22
CA GLY A 163 -21.49 -0.87 3.99
C GLY A 163 -21.37 -2.40 4.00
N VAL A 164 -20.30 -2.95 4.60
CA VAL A 164 -20.10 -4.41 4.74
C VAL A 164 -20.69 -4.98 6.04
N GLY A 165 -21.20 -4.15 6.95
CA GLY A 165 -21.83 -4.58 8.19
C GLY A 165 -20.90 -5.18 9.25
N VAL A 166 -19.60 -4.87 9.19
CA VAL A 166 -18.54 -5.41 10.04
C VAL A 166 -17.96 -4.34 10.93
N THR A 167 -17.71 -4.64 12.20
CA THR A 167 -17.07 -3.71 13.13
C THR A 167 -15.68 -4.17 13.54
N PHE A 168 -14.77 -3.21 13.72
CA PHE A 168 -13.40 -3.44 14.11
C PHE A 168 -13.07 -2.76 15.44
N ARG A 169 -12.23 -3.41 16.25
CA ARG A 169 -11.61 -2.84 17.45
C ARG A 169 -10.10 -2.90 17.34
N ARG A 170 -9.38 -2.09 18.12
CA ARG A 170 -7.95 -2.28 18.33
C ARG A 170 -7.69 -3.37 19.38
N ASP A 171 -6.78 -4.27 19.05
CA ASP A 171 -6.26 -5.21 20.03
C ASP A 171 -5.44 -4.45 21.08
N HIS A 172 -5.63 -4.78 22.35
CA HIS A 172 -5.01 -4.06 23.46
C HIS A 172 -3.48 -4.13 23.45
N GLU A 173 -2.93 -5.28 23.06
CA GLU A 173 -1.49 -5.53 23.08
C GLU A 173 -0.82 -5.13 21.78
N SER A 174 -1.30 -5.67 20.67
CA SER A 174 -0.69 -5.49 19.35
C SER A 174 -1.10 -4.20 18.64
N LYS A 175 -2.12 -3.48 19.15
CA LYS A 175 -2.75 -2.32 18.51
C LYS A 175 -3.29 -2.58 17.09
N ARG A 176 -3.31 -3.84 16.65
CA ARG A 176 -3.81 -4.23 15.33
C ARG A 176 -5.33 -4.22 15.28
N PRO A 177 -5.92 -3.88 14.13
CA PRO A 177 -7.35 -4.01 13.94
C PRO A 177 -7.78 -5.48 14.05
N ARG A 178 -8.84 -5.73 14.81
CA ARG A 178 -9.49 -7.04 14.93
C ARG A 178 -10.97 -6.91 14.69
N ILE A 179 -11.52 -7.83 13.91
CA ILE A 179 -12.96 -7.94 13.68
C ILE A 179 -13.64 -8.34 14.98
N ASN A 180 -14.74 -7.65 15.34
CA ASN A 180 -15.61 -8.10 16.42
C ASN A 180 -16.42 -9.31 15.97
N LYS A 181 -16.67 -10.23 16.90
CA LYS A 181 -17.59 -11.34 16.63
C LYS A 181 -18.99 -10.76 16.35
N PRO A 182 -19.60 -11.11 15.22
CA PRO A 182 -20.95 -10.63 14.89
C PRO A 182 -21.94 -10.89 16.03
N GLY A 183 -22.74 -9.86 16.39
CA GLY A 183 -23.71 -9.94 17.49
C GLY A 183 -23.12 -9.88 18.90
N SER A 184 -21.80 -9.72 19.05
CA SER A 184 -21.18 -9.49 20.39
C SER A 184 -21.61 -8.13 20.96
N VAL A 185 -21.42 -7.93 22.27
CA VAL A 185 -21.75 -6.66 22.94
C VAL A 185 -21.07 -5.50 22.22
N LYS A 186 -19.76 -5.59 21.99
CA LYS A 186 -19.00 -4.54 21.27
C LYS A 186 -19.49 -4.30 19.84
N ASP A 187 -19.81 -5.37 19.10
CA ASP A 187 -20.34 -5.23 17.75
C ASP A 187 -21.66 -4.44 17.72
N ARG A 188 -22.56 -4.78 18.64
CA ARG A 188 -23.86 -4.09 18.77
C ARG A 188 -23.70 -2.63 19.21
N GLU A 189 -22.86 -2.37 20.19
CA GLU A 189 -22.57 -1.02 20.68
C GLU A 189 -21.98 -0.14 19.58
N GLN A 190 -20.97 -0.63 18.87
CA GLN A 190 -20.35 0.11 17.78
C GLN A 190 -21.32 0.40 16.63
N LYS A 191 -22.16 -0.58 16.26
CA LYS A 191 -23.20 -0.38 15.25
C LYS A 191 -24.25 0.64 15.68
N ALA A 192 -24.69 0.58 16.93
CA ALA A 192 -25.66 1.54 17.48
C ALA A 192 -25.14 2.98 17.48
N ASN A 193 -23.82 3.15 17.72
CA ASN A 193 -23.16 4.45 17.72
C ASN A 193 -22.70 4.92 16.33
N GLY A 194 -22.82 4.08 15.29
CA GLY A 194 -22.30 4.37 13.96
C GLY A 194 -20.76 4.36 13.88
N GLU A 195 -20.09 3.75 14.86
CA GLU A 195 -18.63 3.70 14.96
C GLU A 195 -18.09 2.30 14.63
N TYR A 196 -18.00 2.00 13.35
CA TYR A 196 -17.58 0.68 12.88
C TYR A 196 -16.08 0.45 12.97
N PHE A 197 -15.29 1.53 13.00
CA PHE A 197 -13.82 1.48 13.05
C PHE A 197 -13.32 2.18 14.31
N TYR A 198 -12.87 1.38 15.28
CA TYR A 198 -12.40 1.78 16.60
C TYR A 198 -13.32 2.75 17.37
N SER A 199 -14.02 2.24 18.33
CA SER A 199 -14.41 3.02 19.50
C SER A 199 -13.24 2.99 20.48
N ASP A 200 -12.81 4.15 20.93
CA ASP A 200 -11.89 4.28 22.05
C ASP A 200 -12.55 3.77 23.36
#